data_b068d5794f35c69f7ffdd6411870b458
#
_entry.id   b068d5794f35c69f7ffdd6411870b458
#
_cell.length_a   1.000
_cell.length_b   1.000
_cell.length_c   1.000
_cell.angle_alpha   90.00
_cell.angle_beta   90.00
_cell.angle_gamma   90.00
#
_symmetry.space_group_name_H-M   'P 1'
#
loop_
_entity.id
_entity.type
_entity.pdbx_description
1 polymer ?
#
loop_
_entity_poly.entity_id
_entity_poly.type
_entity_poly.pdbx_seq_one_letter_code
_entity_poly.pdbx_strand_id
1 'polypeptide(L)'
;MIAAIALFLYSYTQVDLNLTLSTVNIWQSIQKAFQYIGYYERTLSTLIYLGILAIFYGLYIVTLRGIHTGILTVRSIWRLVICISVVLVLSYPAFSYDIFNYMFTAKTVLLYHKNPYEVIPMQFISIDPWVNVMRWIHLPSAYTPMWIFLSLPAYFF
;
A
#
# COMPACT_ATOMS: atom_id res chain seq x y z
N MET A 1 -17.70 5.04 -5.01
CA MET A 1 -16.97 5.83 -4.00
C MET A 1 -16.97 5.18 -2.62
N ILE A 2 -18.11 4.85 -2.00
CA ILE A 2 -18.18 4.24 -0.66
C ILE A 2 -17.27 3.01 -0.52
N ALA A 3 -17.30 2.09 -1.49
CA ALA A 3 -16.43 0.90 -1.47
C ALA A 3 -14.92 1.24 -1.50
N ALA A 4 -14.53 2.28 -2.25
CA ALA A 4 -13.14 2.73 -2.30
C ALA A 4 -12.71 3.34 -0.95
N ILE A 5 -13.59 4.12 -0.31
CA ILE A 5 -13.35 4.65 1.03
C ILE A 5 -13.27 3.50 2.06
N ALA A 6 -14.14 2.50 1.96
CA ALA A 6 -14.09 1.32 2.82
C ALA A 6 -12.77 0.55 2.67
N LEU A 7 -12.28 0.37 1.44
CA LEU A 7 -10.98 -0.27 1.19
C LEU A 7 -9.82 0.59 1.70
N PHE A 8 -9.87 1.90 1.48
CA PHE A 8 -8.91 2.86 2.02
C PHE A 8 -8.82 2.74 3.55
N LEU A 9 -9.95 2.79 4.25
CA LEU A 9 -9.96 2.64 5.71
C LEU A 9 -9.48 1.26 6.14
N TYR A 10 -9.95 0.20 5.48
CA TYR A 10 -9.51 -1.16 5.76
C TYR A 10 -8.00 -1.32 5.64
N SER A 11 -7.36 -0.66 4.69
CA SER A 11 -5.91 -0.76 4.49
C SER A 11 -5.11 -0.41 5.75
N TYR A 12 -5.60 0.52 6.57
CA TYR A 12 -4.97 0.93 7.82
C TYR A 12 -5.07 -0.10 8.95
N THR A 13 -5.93 -1.12 8.81
CA THR A 13 -5.94 -2.25 9.75
C THR A 13 -4.68 -3.10 9.64
N GLN A 14 -3.97 -3.01 8.52
CA GLN A 14 -2.78 -3.80 8.20
C GLN A 14 -1.46 -3.02 8.41
N VAL A 15 -1.52 -1.84 9.04
CA VAL A 15 -0.31 -1.08 9.38
C VAL A 15 0.58 -1.91 10.30
N ASP A 16 1.87 -2.03 9.95
CA ASP A 16 2.83 -2.79 10.75
C ASP A 16 2.85 -2.31 12.22
N LEU A 17 2.93 -3.24 13.15
CA LEU A 17 2.88 -2.94 14.59
C LEU A 17 4.06 -2.09 15.05
N ASN A 18 5.19 -2.14 14.33
CA ASN A 18 6.40 -1.36 14.62
C ASN A 18 6.37 0.02 13.97
N LEU A 19 5.38 0.32 13.13
CA LEU A 19 5.27 1.58 12.41
C LEU A 19 4.30 2.52 13.13
N THR A 20 4.78 3.70 13.49
CA THR A 20 3.97 4.79 14.03
C THR A 20 3.76 5.84 12.94
N LEU A 21 2.52 6.00 12.48
CA LEU A 21 2.18 6.94 11.41
C LEU A 21 2.09 8.40 11.87
N SER A 22 1.87 8.63 13.16
CA SER A 22 1.74 9.97 13.72
C SER A 22 2.20 10.01 15.17
N THR A 23 2.79 11.13 15.56
CA THR A 23 3.15 11.42 16.98
C THR A 23 1.99 11.97 17.80
N VAL A 24 0.86 12.30 17.18
CA VAL A 24 -0.34 12.84 17.85
C VAL A 24 -1.12 11.73 18.52
N ASN A 25 -1.38 11.84 19.83
CA ASN A 25 -2.01 10.81 20.65
C ASN A 25 -3.36 10.28 20.10
N ILE A 26 -4.20 11.17 19.57
CA ILE A 26 -5.50 10.79 18.99
C ILE A 26 -5.31 9.86 17.80
N TRP A 27 -4.39 10.20 16.89
CA TRP A 27 -4.10 9.38 15.72
C TRP A 27 -3.46 8.04 16.09
N GLN A 28 -2.59 8.02 17.13
CA GLN A 28 -2.03 6.77 17.64
C GLN A 28 -3.12 5.86 18.21
N SER A 29 -4.10 6.40 18.93
CA SER A 29 -5.22 5.63 19.46
C SER A 29 -6.09 5.02 18.35
N ILE A 30 -6.37 5.80 17.31
CA ILE A 30 -7.07 5.33 16.12
C ILE A 30 -6.26 4.24 15.42
N GLN A 31 -4.97 4.45 15.20
CA GLN A 31 -4.08 3.46 14.59
C GLN A 31 -4.10 2.14 15.37
N LYS A 32 -3.97 2.19 16.70
CA LYS A 32 -4.02 0.98 17.54
C LYS A 32 -5.34 0.24 17.45
N ALA A 33 -6.48 0.96 17.38
CA ALA A 33 -7.79 0.35 17.21
C ALA A 33 -7.90 -0.37 15.83
N PHE A 34 -7.39 0.24 14.76
CA PHE A 34 -7.34 -0.39 13.45
C PHE A 34 -6.41 -1.61 13.44
N GLN A 35 -5.21 -1.50 13.98
CA GLN A 35 -4.26 -2.61 14.11
C GLN A 35 -4.87 -3.76 14.92
N TYR A 36 -5.63 -3.48 15.97
CA TYR A 36 -6.32 -4.51 16.75
C TYR A 36 -7.24 -5.37 15.87
N ILE A 37 -8.05 -4.75 15.01
CA ILE A 37 -8.91 -5.46 14.07
C ILE A 37 -8.06 -6.30 13.09
N GLY A 38 -6.98 -5.75 12.55
CA GLY A 38 -6.16 -6.42 11.53
C GLY A 38 -5.35 -7.61 12.07
N TYR A 39 -4.79 -7.49 13.27
CA TYR A 39 -3.85 -8.48 13.80
C TYR A 39 -4.45 -9.43 14.83
N TYR A 40 -5.41 -8.97 15.63
CA TYR A 40 -5.98 -9.78 16.72
C TYR A 40 -7.36 -10.34 16.37
N GLU A 41 -8.18 -9.60 15.60
CA GLU A 41 -9.50 -10.05 15.14
C GLU A 41 -9.44 -10.52 13.67
N ARG A 42 -8.57 -11.47 13.36
CA ARG A 42 -8.28 -11.92 11.99
C ARG A 42 -9.51 -12.39 11.23
N THR A 43 -10.42 -13.13 11.89
CA THR A 43 -11.66 -13.61 11.26
C THR A 43 -12.53 -12.43 10.84
N LEU A 44 -12.72 -11.44 11.72
CA LEU A 44 -13.49 -10.24 11.44
C LEU A 44 -12.84 -9.44 10.29
N SER A 45 -11.53 -9.24 10.36
CA SER A 45 -10.75 -8.56 9.30
C SER A 45 -10.93 -9.23 7.93
N THR A 46 -10.86 -10.57 7.88
CA THR A 46 -11.07 -11.34 6.65
C THR A 46 -12.49 -11.18 6.11
N LEU A 47 -13.50 -11.25 6.98
CA LEU A 47 -14.91 -11.07 6.57
C LEU A 47 -15.16 -9.66 6.04
N ILE A 48 -14.62 -8.63 6.68
CA ILE A 48 -14.70 -7.25 6.20
C ILE A 48 -14.08 -7.13 4.80
N TYR A 49 -12.88 -7.70 4.61
CA TYR A 49 -12.20 -7.67 3.32
C TYR A 49 -12.98 -8.39 2.23
N LEU A 50 -13.49 -9.59 2.51
CA LEU A 50 -14.32 -10.35 1.57
C LEU A 50 -15.61 -9.58 1.21
N GLY A 51 -16.23 -8.93 2.19
CA GLY A 51 -17.40 -8.05 1.96
C GLY A 51 -17.05 -6.88 1.03
N ILE A 52 -15.93 -6.21 1.25
CA ILE A 52 -15.45 -5.13 0.37
C ILE A 52 -15.21 -5.66 -1.06
N LEU A 53 -14.55 -6.81 -1.20
CA LEU A 53 -14.34 -7.44 -2.51
C LEU A 53 -15.65 -7.79 -3.20
N ALA A 54 -16.60 -8.38 -2.49
CA ALA A 54 -17.92 -8.72 -3.04
C ALA A 54 -18.65 -7.47 -3.57
N ILE A 55 -18.58 -6.35 -2.84
CA ILE A 55 -19.14 -5.07 -3.29
C ILE A 55 -18.42 -4.58 -4.56
N PHE A 56 -17.07 -4.64 -4.62
CA PHE A 56 -16.35 -4.25 -5.83
C PHE A 56 -16.70 -5.11 -7.03
N TYR A 57 -16.81 -6.43 -6.87
CA TYR A 57 -17.26 -7.32 -7.95
C TYR A 57 -18.68 -7.03 -8.39
N GLY A 58 -19.60 -6.77 -7.45
CA GLY A 58 -20.97 -6.36 -7.78
C GLY A 58 -20.99 -5.06 -8.59
N LEU A 59 -20.25 -4.05 -8.14
CA LEU A 59 -20.14 -2.77 -8.85
C LEU A 59 -19.48 -2.92 -10.23
N TYR A 60 -18.47 -3.80 -10.35
CA TYR A 60 -17.85 -4.12 -11.63
C TYR A 60 -18.88 -4.70 -12.61
N ILE A 61 -19.67 -5.69 -12.19
CA ILE A 61 -20.73 -6.28 -13.02
C ILE A 61 -21.75 -5.23 -13.45
N VAL A 62 -22.19 -4.38 -12.52
CA VAL A 62 -23.12 -3.27 -12.81
C VAL A 62 -22.53 -2.31 -13.83
N THR A 63 -21.25 -1.96 -13.68
CA THR A 63 -20.53 -1.09 -14.62
C THR A 63 -20.46 -1.71 -16.01
N LEU A 64 -20.12 -3.00 -16.13
CA LEU A 64 -20.09 -3.71 -17.40
C LEU A 64 -21.48 -3.71 -18.08
N ARG A 65 -22.56 -3.98 -17.32
CA ARG A 65 -23.92 -3.91 -17.85
C ARG A 65 -24.27 -2.49 -18.31
N GLY A 66 -23.89 -1.46 -17.55
CA GLY A 66 -24.12 -0.08 -17.92
C GLY A 66 -23.39 0.35 -19.21
N ILE A 67 -22.22 -0.23 -19.47
CA ILE A 67 -21.50 -0.05 -20.75
C ILE A 67 -22.26 -0.74 -21.88
N HIS A 68 -22.62 -1.99 -21.68
CA HIS A 68 -23.30 -2.80 -22.70
C HIS A 68 -24.66 -2.19 -23.10
N THR A 69 -25.38 -1.62 -22.15
CA THR A 69 -26.67 -0.95 -22.40
C THR A 69 -26.55 0.48 -22.90
N GLY A 70 -25.32 1.01 -23.06
CA GLY A 70 -25.07 2.39 -23.49
C GLY A 70 -25.39 3.48 -22.46
N ILE A 71 -25.74 3.11 -21.22
CA ILE A 71 -26.03 4.06 -20.13
C ILE A 71 -24.75 4.76 -19.66
N LEU A 72 -23.62 4.02 -19.62
CA LEU A 72 -22.32 4.56 -19.21
C LEU A 72 -21.46 4.89 -20.41
N THR A 73 -20.93 6.11 -20.43
CA THR A 73 -19.97 6.57 -21.44
C THR A 73 -18.52 6.31 -20.98
N VAL A 74 -17.62 6.21 -21.92
CA VAL A 74 -16.15 6.10 -21.65
C VAL A 74 -15.67 7.22 -20.72
N ARG A 75 -16.18 8.44 -20.93
CA ARG A 75 -15.84 9.59 -20.07
C ARG A 75 -16.29 9.38 -18.62
N SER A 76 -17.46 8.79 -18.40
CA SER A 76 -17.96 8.50 -17.05
C SER A 76 -17.11 7.45 -16.36
N ILE A 77 -16.64 6.45 -17.10
CA ILE A 77 -15.75 5.40 -16.59
C ILE A 77 -14.40 6.00 -16.18
N TRP A 78 -13.78 6.83 -17.03
CA TRP A 78 -12.53 7.48 -16.68
C TRP A 78 -12.64 8.38 -15.45
N ARG A 79 -13.75 9.13 -15.31
CA ARG A 79 -14.00 9.91 -14.09
C ARG A 79 -14.07 9.01 -12.85
N LEU A 80 -14.79 7.88 -12.94
CA LEU A 80 -14.88 6.93 -11.85
C LEU A 80 -13.51 6.35 -11.47
N VAL A 81 -12.72 5.94 -12.46
CA VAL A 81 -11.36 5.42 -12.27
C VAL A 81 -10.48 6.45 -11.58
N ILE A 82 -10.45 7.69 -12.08
CA ILE A 82 -9.65 8.77 -11.48
C ILE A 82 -10.07 9.02 -10.03
N CYS A 83 -11.37 9.13 -9.76
CA CYS A 83 -11.87 9.37 -8.40
C CYS A 83 -11.49 8.23 -7.43
N ILE A 84 -11.61 6.96 -7.87
CA ILE A 84 -11.20 5.79 -7.07
C ILE A 84 -9.69 5.82 -6.85
N SER A 85 -8.90 6.09 -7.90
CA SER A 85 -7.44 6.13 -7.81
C SER A 85 -6.96 7.21 -6.83
N VAL A 86 -7.56 8.40 -6.86
CA VAL A 86 -7.24 9.49 -5.90
C VAL A 86 -7.45 9.05 -4.45
N VAL A 87 -8.55 8.32 -4.17
CA VAL A 87 -8.80 7.81 -2.82
C VAL A 87 -7.79 6.72 -2.45
N LEU A 88 -7.53 5.78 -3.37
CA LEU A 88 -6.68 4.62 -3.08
C LEU A 88 -5.18 4.94 -3.05
N VAL A 89 -4.72 6.01 -3.68
CA VAL A 89 -3.34 6.50 -3.55
C VAL A 89 -2.99 6.82 -2.08
N LEU A 90 -3.97 7.23 -1.28
CA LEU A 90 -3.79 7.51 0.14
C LEU A 90 -3.89 6.26 1.03
N SER A 91 -4.13 5.07 0.44
CA SER A 91 -4.23 3.83 1.20
C SER A 91 -2.87 3.35 1.68
N TYR A 92 -2.85 2.72 2.86
CA TYR A 92 -1.66 2.00 3.31
C TYR A 92 -1.41 0.76 2.41
N PRO A 93 -0.16 0.39 2.12
CA PRO A 93 0.18 -0.79 1.29
C PRO A 93 -0.08 -2.10 2.06
N ALA A 94 -1.35 -2.42 2.28
CA ALA A 94 -1.83 -3.47 3.18
C ALA A 94 -1.43 -4.90 2.78
N PHE A 95 -1.25 -5.16 1.48
CA PHE A 95 -1.06 -6.51 0.93
C PHE A 95 0.36 -6.81 0.49
N SER A 96 1.18 -5.79 0.32
CA SER A 96 2.58 -5.95 -0.04
C SER A 96 3.42 -4.86 0.60
N TYR A 97 4.45 -5.29 1.30
CA TYR A 97 5.47 -4.40 1.86
C TYR A 97 6.55 -4.02 0.84
N ASP A 98 6.38 -4.38 -0.43
CA ASP A 98 7.38 -4.13 -1.48
C ASP A 98 7.62 -2.64 -1.72
N ILE A 99 6.65 -1.79 -1.43
CA ILE A 99 6.85 -0.34 -1.51
C ILE A 99 8.01 0.12 -0.62
N PHE A 100 8.15 -0.46 0.60
CA PHE A 100 9.27 -0.14 1.49
C PHE A 100 10.59 -0.64 0.91
N ASN A 101 10.58 -1.78 0.22
CA ASN A 101 11.76 -2.28 -0.51
C ASN A 101 12.11 -1.36 -1.69
N TYR A 102 11.14 -0.83 -2.43
CA TYR A 102 11.39 0.12 -3.52
C TYR A 102 11.99 1.42 -2.98
N MET A 103 11.41 1.98 -1.91
CA MET A 103 11.92 3.19 -1.26
C MET A 103 13.33 2.98 -0.72
N PHE A 104 13.60 1.84 -0.07
CA PHE A 104 14.92 1.53 0.45
C PHE A 104 15.94 1.26 -0.66
N THR A 105 15.55 0.58 -1.74
CA THR A 105 16.43 0.37 -2.91
C THR A 105 16.80 1.71 -3.54
N ALA A 106 15.84 2.63 -3.69
CA ALA A 106 16.12 3.98 -4.15
C ALA A 106 17.07 4.72 -3.20
N LYS A 107 16.87 4.61 -1.89
CA LYS A 107 17.73 5.17 -0.85
C LYS A 107 19.14 4.58 -0.88
N THR A 108 19.26 3.29 -1.13
CA THR A 108 20.56 2.61 -1.28
C THR A 108 21.39 3.22 -2.42
N VAL A 109 20.72 3.53 -3.53
CA VAL A 109 21.39 4.16 -4.69
C VAL A 109 21.70 5.63 -4.41
N LEU A 110 20.69 6.42 -3.96
CA LEU A 110 20.77 7.88 -3.91
C LEU A 110 21.48 8.41 -2.65
N LEU A 111 21.26 7.79 -1.50
CA LEU A 111 21.83 8.25 -0.23
C LEU A 111 23.09 7.51 0.13
N TYR A 112 23.08 6.17 0.06
CA TYR A 112 24.21 5.35 0.47
C TYR A 112 25.24 5.15 -0.65
N HIS A 113 24.93 5.52 -1.89
CA HIS A 113 25.78 5.38 -3.07
C HIS A 113 26.32 3.95 -3.21
N LYS A 114 25.47 2.95 -2.92
CA LYS A 114 25.81 1.53 -3.00
C LYS A 114 25.05 0.84 -4.11
N ASN A 115 25.63 -0.24 -4.63
CA ASN A 115 24.97 -1.09 -5.60
C ASN A 115 23.91 -1.96 -4.90
N PRO A 116 22.60 -1.80 -5.19
CA PRO A 116 21.54 -2.54 -4.52
C PRO A 116 21.54 -4.04 -4.84
N TYR A 117 22.34 -4.49 -5.81
CA TYR A 117 22.53 -5.90 -6.13
C TYR A 117 23.67 -6.57 -5.34
N GLU A 118 24.51 -5.80 -4.67
CA GLU A 118 25.66 -6.28 -3.90
C GLU A 118 25.44 -6.18 -2.40
N VAL A 119 24.62 -5.22 -1.96
CA VAL A 119 24.36 -4.99 -0.55
C VAL A 119 22.97 -5.50 -0.15
N ILE A 120 22.83 -5.96 1.09
CA ILE A 120 21.56 -6.37 1.66
C ILE A 120 21.06 -5.31 2.64
N PRO A 121 19.74 -5.06 2.74
CA PRO A 121 19.17 -4.07 3.66
C PRO A 121 19.59 -4.28 5.12
N MET A 122 19.77 -5.52 5.56
CA MET A 122 20.20 -5.86 6.93
C MET A 122 21.52 -5.18 7.34
N GLN A 123 22.41 -4.86 6.42
CA GLN A 123 23.65 -4.16 6.71
C GLN A 123 23.44 -2.72 7.22
N PHE A 124 22.24 -2.17 7.01
CA PHE A 124 21.86 -0.81 7.38
C PHE A 124 20.96 -0.77 8.63
N ILE A 125 20.71 -1.90 9.31
CA ILE A 125 19.73 -2.00 10.40
C ILE A 125 20.04 -1.07 11.57
N SER A 126 21.31 -0.77 11.81
CA SER A 126 21.75 0.12 12.89
C SER A 126 21.65 1.61 12.55
N ILE A 127 21.50 1.96 11.27
CA ILE A 127 21.54 3.34 10.80
C ILE A 127 20.26 3.78 10.09
N ASP A 128 19.42 2.84 9.67
CA ASP A 128 18.21 3.15 8.94
C ASP A 128 16.98 2.46 9.55
N PRO A 129 16.07 3.23 10.18
CA PRO A 129 14.86 2.67 10.79
C PRO A 129 13.88 2.04 9.79
N TRP A 130 13.95 2.36 8.48
CA TRP A 130 13.11 1.75 7.46
C TRP A 130 13.31 0.24 7.35
N VAL A 131 14.51 -0.26 7.67
CA VAL A 131 14.80 -1.70 7.64
C VAL A 131 13.89 -2.49 8.58
N ASN A 132 13.42 -1.87 9.69
CA ASN A 132 12.55 -2.52 10.66
C ASN A 132 11.12 -2.80 10.16
N VAL A 133 10.68 -2.10 9.13
CA VAL A 133 9.33 -2.27 8.54
C VAL A 133 9.37 -2.98 7.20
N MET A 134 10.57 -3.31 6.71
CA MET A 134 10.75 -4.02 5.45
C MET A 134 10.60 -5.54 5.62
N ARG A 135 10.23 -6.18 4.52
CA ARG A 135 10.39 -7.62 4.31
C ARG A 135 11.68 -7.88 3.51
N TRP A 136 12.12 -9.11 3.43
CA TRP A 136 13.26 -9.53 2.60
C TRP A 136 14.57 -8.77 2.85
N ILE A 137 14.80 -8.31 4.09
CA ILE A 137 15.99 -7.55 4.48
C ILE A 137 17.30 -8.34 4.33
N HIS A 138 17.23 -9.66 4.21
CA HIS A 138 18.36 -10.59 4.08
C HIS A 138 18.76 -10.85 2.63
N LEU A 139 18.07 -10.25 1.66
CA LEU A 139 18.33 -10.43 0.23
C LEU A 139 18.69 -9.09 -0.43
N PRO A 140 19.61 -9.09 -1.42
CA PRO A 140 19.83 -7.93 -2.26
C PRO A 140 18.60 -7.65 -3.14
N SER A 141 18.59 -6.52 -3.83
CA SER A 141 17.47 -6.17 -4.71
C SER A 141 17.26 -7.22 -5.80
N ALA A 142 16.03 -7.72 -5.90
CA ALA A 142 15.62 -8.65 -6.96
C ALA A 142 15.03 -7.95 -8.19
N TYR A 143 14.96 -6.60 -8.17
CA TYR A 143 14.28 -5.83 -9.21
C TYR A 143 15.22 -5.51 -10.36
N THR A 144 14.67 -5.41 -11.58
CA THR A 144 15.45 -5.04 -12.76
C THR A 144 15.97 -3.60 -12.68
N PRO A 145 17.08 -3.25 -13.37
CA PRO A 145 17.63 -1.89 -13.36
C PRO A 145 16.62 -0.83 -13.77
N MET A 146 15.77 -1.12 -14.75
CA MET A 146 14.69 -0.21 -15.19
C MET A 146 13.69 0.05 -14.06
N TRP A 147 13.31 -0.99 -13.31
CA TRP A 147 12.40 -0.84 -12.16
C TRP A 147 13.03 0.01 -11.06
N ILE A 148 14.31 -0.22 -10.76
CA ILE A 148 15.05 0.60 -9.80
C ILE A 148 15.06 2.06 -10.24
N PHE A 149 15.38 2.33 -11.52
CA PHE A 149 15.35 3.69 -12.07
C PHE A 149 13.98 4.36 -11.90
N LEU A 150 12.89 3.64 -12.20
CA LEU A 150 11.52 4.14 -12.04
C LEU A 150 11.13 4.34 -10.56
N SER A 151 11.76 3.64 -9.63
CA SER A 151 11.50 3.77 -8.20
C SER A 151 12.32 4.88 -7.51
N LEU A 152 13.35 5.46 -8.17
CA LEU A 152 14.15 6.53 -7.59
C LEU A 152 13.33 7.72 -7.05
N PRO A 153 12.25 8.17 -7.72
CA PRO A 153 11.41 9.24 -7.18
C PRO A 153 10.78 8.91 -5.82
N ALA A 154 10.58 7.62 -5.50
CA ALA A 154 10.03 7.19 -4.21
C ALA A 154 10.95 7.53 -3.01
N TYR A 155 12.23 7.86 -3.25
CA TYR A 155 13.13 8.33 -2.22
C TYR A 155 12.72 9.67 -1.62
N PHE A 156 11.99 10.51 -2.36
CA PHE A 156 11.62 11.86 -1.95
C PHE A 156 10.27 11.91 -1.18
N PHE A 157 9.64 10.78 -0.96
CA PHE A 157 8.41 10.61 -0.18
C PHE A 157 8.68 9.87 1.13
#